data_168faacd2213cfc7cb1cc6e8c9415707
#
_entry.id   168faacd2213cfc7cb1cc6e8c9415707
#
_cell.length_a   1.000
_cell.length_b   1.000
_cell.length_c   1.000
_cell.angle_alpha   90.00
_cell.angle_beta   90.00
_cell.angle_gamma   90.00
#
_symmetry.space_group_name_H-M   'P 1'
#
loop_
_entity.id
_entity.type
_entity.pdbx_description
1 polymer ?
#
loop_
_entity_poly.entity_id
_entity_poly.type
_entity_poly.pdbx_seq_one_letter_code
_entity_poly.pdbx_strand_id
1 'polypeptide(L)'
;MLFKGKSCYLLSLIFITMLILAGCVGQKTPVEKMYDVLENVVSKEKVFEEQQDPLVTLEKKEKEIYDQIIELGMKEYDQIVKLSDEAILLTDQRKNHMEKETKSLKESEREFKKTADLKDELDDPELTKIANELYDTMMQRYEAHDWLYKEYSNALKYDKELYVMFKNKNLSLEDLEAQVNKLNDTYKQVYDANKKFNKLTELYNDKKLSFYKKAGLKSNK
;
A
#
# COMPACT_ATOMS: atom_id res chain seq x y z
N MET A 1 -18.93 39.49 69.66
CA MET A 1 -19.98 38.70 68.99
C MET A 1 -20.21 39.25 67.62
N LEU A 2 -20.32 38.43 66.58
CA LEU A 2 -20.49 38.75 65.19
C LEU A 2 -19.17 38.77 64.34
N PHE A 3 -18.72 37.60 63.94
CA PHE A 3 -18.01 37.35 62.69
C PHE A 3 -17.98 35.83 62.42
N LYS A 4 -19.15 35.25 62.13
CA LYS A 4 -19.28 33.89 61.62
C LYS A 4 -20.42 33.93 60.61
N GLY A 5 -20.08 34.04 59.30
CA GLY A 5 -21.10 33.92 58.28
C GLY A 5 -20.72 34.21 56.84
N LYS A 6 -19.59 34.86 56.62
CA LYS A 6 -19.21 35.22 55.22
C LYS A 6 -18.15 34.33 54.60
N SER A 7 -17.46 33.48 55.37
CA SER A 7 -16.40 32.60 54.82
C SER A 7 -16.94 31.31 54.20
N CYS A 8 -18.15 30.87 54.59
CA CYS A 8 -18.71 29.63 54.08
C CYS A 8 -19.31 29.76 52.67
N TYR A 9 -19.81 30.94 52.30
CA TYR A 9 -20.38 31.19 50.98
C TYR A 9 -19.29 31.40 49.91
N LEU A 10 -18.11 31.92 50.27
CA LEU A 10 -17.00 32.09 49.35
C LEU A 10 -16.37 30.76 48.98
N LEU A 11 -16.26 29.81 49.90
CA LEU A 11 -15.77 28.46 49.64
C LEU A 11 -16.76 27.65 48.82
N SER A 12 -18.08 27.83 49.00
CA SER A 12 -19.12 27.20 48.19
C SER A 12 -19.12 27.70 46.74
N LEU A 13 -18.85 29.01 46.53
CA LEU A 13 -18.81 29.61 45.19
C LEU A 13 -17.57 29.16 44.41
N ILE A 14 -16.42 28.98 45.06
CA ILE A 14 -15.20 28.48 44.45
C ILE A 14 -15.33 26.98 44.03
N PHE A 15 -16.11 26.20 44.83
CA PHE A 15 -16.33 24.78 44.48
C PHE A 15 -17.29 24.60 43.29
N ILE A 16 -18.25 25.50 43.11
CA ILE A 16 -19.16 25.49 41.96
C ILE A 16 -18.46 25.95 40.68
N THR A 17 -17.51 26.90 40.76
CA THR A 17 -16.72 27.33 39.58
C THR A 17 -15.68 26.30 39.17
N MET A 18 -15.18 25.43 40.06
CA MET A 18 -14.28 24.31 39.68
C MET A 18 -15.01 23.16 39.00
N LEU A 19 -16.30 22.97 39.19
CA LEU A 19 -17.09 21.93 38.51
C LEU A 19 -17.43 22.26 37.06
N ILE A 20 -17.29 23.53 36.63
CA ILE A 20 -17.54 23.93 35.24
C ILE A 20 -16.27 23.79 34.35
N LEU A 21 -15.10 23.64 34.95
CA LEU A 21 -13.84 23.42 34.21
C LEU A 21 -13.49 21.94 34.00
N ALA A 22 -14.27 21.00 34.54
CA ALA A 22 -14.09 19.54 34.34
C ALA A 22 -14.91 18.98 33.17
N GLY A 23 -15.54 19.83 32.35
CA GLY A 23 -16.34 19.41 31.21
C GLY A 23 -15.69 19.82 29.91
N CYS A 24 -14.80 19.05 29.40
CA CYS A 24 -14.50 18.76 28.01
C CYS A 24 -13.08 18.19 27.89
N VAL A 25 -12.86 17.00 28.41
CA VAL A 25 -11.96 16.07 27.72
C VAL A 25 -12.76 15.66 26.48
N GLY A 26 -12.70 16.51 25.42
CA GLY A 26 -13.57 16.43 24.29
C GLY A 26 -13.38 15.12 23.55
N GLN A 27 -14.47 14.44 23.28
CA GLN A 27 -14.47 13.41 22.25
C GLN A 27 -13.92 14.03 20.96
N LYS A 28 -12.96 13.34 20.33
CA LYS A 28 -12.41 13.79 19.04
C LYS A 28 -13.55 14.01 18.05
N THR A 29 -13.49 15.10 17.33
CA THR A 29 -14.42 15.38 16.23
C THR A 29 -14.30 14.33 15.12
N PRO A 30 -15.32 14.14 14.26
CA PRO A 30 -15.22 13.25 13.10
C PRO A 30 -14.01 13.57 12.22
N VAL A 31 -13.68 14.86 12.04
CA VAL A 31 -12.50 15.32 11.31
C VAL A 31 -11.20 14.84 11.95
N GLU A 32 -11.05 14.98 13.27
CA GLU A 32 -9.87 14.51 14.00
C GLU A 32 -9.74 12.98 13.97
N LYS A 33 -10.85 12.25 14.06
CA LYS A 33 -10.86 10.80 13.92
C LYS A 33 -10.45 10.37 12.52
N MET A 34 -10.95 11.03 11.46
CA MET A 34 -10.52 10.77 10.08
C MET A 34 -9.02 11.03 9.90
N TYR A 35 -8.51 12.14 10.45
CA TYR A 35 -7.08 12.43 10.42
C TYR A 35 -6.26 11.30 11.03
N ASP A 36 -6.62 10.84 12.24
CA ASP A 36 -5.93 9.74 12.90
C ASP A 36 -5.91 8.47 12.03
N VAL A 37 -7.04 8.11 11.41
CA VAL A 37 -7.13 6.95 10.53
C VAL A 37 -6.22 7.13 9.32
N LEU A 38 -6.21 8.29 8.68
CA LEU A 38 -5.37 8.57 7.51
C LEU A 38 -3.86 8.52 7.84
N GLU A 39 -3.46 8.99 9.03
CA GLU A 39 -2.06 8.88 9.48
C GLU A 39 -1.69 7.43 9.87
N ASN A 40 -2.62 6.68 10.45
CA ASN A 40 -2.43 5.26 10.72
C ASN A 40 -2.27 4.45 9.43
N VAL A 41 -3.02 4.79 8.36
CA VAL A 41 -2.89 4.21 7.02
C VAL A 41 -1.46 4.40 6.49
N VAL A 42 -0.90 5.61 6.57
CA VAL A 42 0.49 5.87 6.19
C VAL A 42 1.47 4.99 6.97
N SER A 43 1.24 4.85 8.28
CA SER A 43 2.08 3.98 9.11
C SER A 43 2.00 2.51 8.72
N LYS A 44 0.83 2.02 8.29
CA LYS A 44 0.64 0.65 7.81
C LYS A 44 1.30 0.40 6.46
N GLU A 45 1.43 1.42 5.62
CA GLU A 45 2.04 1.31 4.28
C GLU A 45 3.58 1.39 4.27
N LYS A 46 4.24 1.60 5.41
CA LYS A 46 5.72 1.62 5.47
C LYS A 46 6.34 0.33 4.94
N VAL A 47 5.79 -0.83 5.31
CA VAL A 47 6.32 -2.12 4.84
C VAL A 47 6.14 -2.26 3.33
N PHE A 48 5.04 -1.75 2.75
CA PHE A 48 4.86 -1.66 1.30
C PHE A 48 6.00 -0.85 0.66
N GLU A 49 6.27 0.35 1.17
CA GLU A 49 7.32 1.22 0.66
C GLU A 49 8.70 0.54 0.74
N GLU A 50 9.02 -0.11 1.85
CA GLU A 50 10.29 -0.81 2.09
C GLU A 50 10.53 -1.99 1.13
N GLN A 51 9.50 -2.55 0.47
CA GLN A 51 9.65 -3.64 -0.49
C GLN A 51 10.00 -3.16 -1.91
N GLN A 52 9.79 -1.89 -2.25
CA GLN A 52 9.93 -1.39 -3.64
C GLN A 52 11.39 -1.52 -4.16
N ASP A 53 12.36 -0.98 -3.44
CA ASP A 53 13.77 -1.03 -3.83
C ASP A 53 14.34 -2.45 -3.92
N PRO A 54 14.07 -3.36 -2.95
CA PRO A 54 14.43 -4.78 -3.08
C PRO A 54 13.84 -5.44 -4.32
N LEU A 55 12.55 -5.20 -4.64
CA LEU A 55 11.90 -5.77 -5.81
C LEU A 55 12.59 -5.33 -7.11
N VAL A 56 12.80 -4.03 -7.30
CA VAL A 56 13.51 -3.47 -8.47
C VAL A 56 14.92 -4.06 -8.59
N THR A 57 15.63 -4.24 -7.48
CA THR A 57 16.97 -4.82 -7.46
C THR A 57 16.97 -6.28 -7.91
N LEU A 58 15.99 -7.06 -7.45
CA LEU A 58 15.84 -8.49 -7.81
C LEU A 58 15.44 -8.64 -9.27
N GLU A 59 14.51 -7.82 -9.77
CA GLU A 59 14.09 -7.79 -11.18
C GLU A 59 15.27 -7.52 -12.13
N LYS A 60 16.11 -6.54 -11.75
CA LYS A 60 17.31 -6.21 -12.53
C LYS A 60 18.29 -7.38 -12.57
N LYS A 61 18.57 -8.02 -11.44
CA LYS A 61 19.46 -9.18 -11.38
C LYS A 61 18.92 -10.36 -12.18
N GLU A 62 17.63 -10.63 -12.07
CA GLU A 62 17.00 -11.72 -12.81
C GLU A 62 17.07 -11.47 -14.32
N LYS A 63 16.85 -10.23 -14.76
CA LYS A 63 17.04 -9.85 -16.16
C LYS A 63 18.48 -10.06 -16.63
N GLU A 64 19.47 -9.68 -15.84
CA GLU A 64 20.89 -9.89 -16.16
C GLU A 64 21.21 -11.39 -16.33
N ILE A 65 20.62 -12.26 -15.49
CA ILE A 65 20.78 -13.71 -15.61
C ILE A 65 20.08 -14.22 -16.89
N TYR A 66 18.86 -13.76 -17.16
CA TYR A 66 18.16 -14.12 -18.39
C TYR A 66 18.97 -13.76 -19.64
N ASP A 67 19.51 -12.53 -19.70
CA ASP A 67 20.33 -12.07 -20.81
C ASP A 67 21.57 -12.98 -20.98
N GLN A 68 22.24 -13.37 -19.90
CA GLN A 68 23.36 -14.31 -19.94
C GLN A 68 22.95 -15.70 -20.48
N ILE A 69 21.80 -16.25 -20.04
CA ILE A 69 21.30 -17.53 -20.53
C ILE A 69 21.07 -17.47 -22.03
N ILE A 70 20.51 -16.39 -22.56
CA ILE A 70 20.24 -16.22 -23.99
C ILE A 70 21.53 -16.07 -24.82
N GLU A 71 22.57 -15.45 -24.24
CA GLU A 71 23.89 -15.35 -24.89
C GLU A 71 24.66 -16.68 -24.96
N LEU A 72 24.37 -17.60 -24.00
CA LEU A 72 25.00 -18.91 -23.96
C LEU A 72 24.38 -19.84 -25.03
N GLY A 73 25.24 -20.50 -25.79
CA GLY A 73 24.79 -21.56 -26.69
C GLY A 73 24.58 -22.89 -25.94
N MET A 74 23.90 -23.85 -26.60
CA MET A 74 23.66 -25.20 -26.02
C MET A 74 24.94 -25.95 -25.63
N LYS A 75 26.12 -25.48 -26.06
CA LYS A 75 27.42 -26.03 -25.64
C LYS A 75 27.75 -25.73 -24.19
N GLU A 76 27.17 -24.69 -23.61
CA GLU A 76 27.36 -24.24 -22.21
C GLU A 76 26.21 -24.69 -21.29
N TYR A 77 25.60 -25.85 -21.58
CA TYR A 77 24.42 -26.34 -20.91
C TYR A 77 24.52 -26.35 -19.39
N ASP A 78 25.65 -26.78 -18.81
CA ASP A 78 25.82 -26.84 -17.36
C ASP A 78 25.80 -25.43 -16.73
N GLN A 79 26.25 -24.40 -17.44
CA GLN A 79 26.17 -23.02 -17.03
C GLN A 79 24.72 -22.50 -17.13
N ILE A 80 23.99 -22.86 -18.19
CA ILE A 80 22.56 -22.54 -18.32
C ILE A 80 21.77 -23.11 -17.14
N VAL A 81 22.01 -24.36 -16.77
CA VAL A 81 21.35 -24.99 -15.60
C VAL A 81 21.63 -24.21 -14.31
N LYS A 82 22.89 -23.84 -14.06
CA LYS A 82 23.29 -23.08 -12.88
C LYS A 82 22.61 -21.71 -12.83
N LEU A 83 22.63 -20.97 -13.94
CA LEU A 83 21.99 -19.64 -14.03
C LEU A 83 20.47 -19.75 -13.89
N SER A 84 19.85 -20.79 -14.45
CA SER A 84 18.41 -21.02 -14.27
C SER A 84 18.04 -21.32 -12.82
N ASP A 85 18.85 -22.08 -12.09
CA ASP A 85 18.63 -22.33 -10.66
C ASP A 85 18.75 -21.02 -9.84
N GLU A 86 19.72 -20.16 -10.19
CA GLU A 86 19.86 -18.84 -9.56
C GLU A 86 18.66 -17.94 -9.85
N ALA A 87 18.18 -17.88 -11.09
CA ALA A 87 17.01 -17.12 -11.48
C ALA A 87 15.73 -17.59 -10.74
N ILE A 88 15.55 -18.91 -10.58
CA ILE A 88 14.45 -19.47 -9.79
C ILE A 88 14.49 -18.98 -8.34
N LEU A 89 15.66 -18.90 -7.72
CA LEU A 89 15.80 -18.35 -6.36
C LEU A 89 15.45 -16.87 -6.30
N LEU A 90 15.82 -16.06 -7.31
CA LEU A 90 15.43 -14.65 -7.39
C LEU A 90 13.92 -14.49 -7.56
N THR A 91 13.29 -15.31 -8.38
CA THR A 91 11.82 -15.35 -8.55
C THR A 91 11.11 -15.64 -7.20
N ASP A 92 11.61 -16.61 -6.43
CA ASP A 92 11.07 -16.93 -5.10
C ASP A 92 11.28 -15.76 -4.09
N GLN A 93 12.40 -15.05 -4.18
CA GLN A 93 12.64 -13.85 -3.35
C GLN A 93 11.68 -12.71 -3.74
N ARG A 94 11.48 -12.45 -5.03
CA ARG A 94 10.49 -11.47 -5.53
C ARG A 94 9.09 -11.78 -5.01
N LYS A 95 8.69 -13.05 -5.04
CA LYS A 95 7.41 -13.51 -4.48
C LYS A 95 7.28 -13.14 -3.01
N ASN A 96 8.30 -13.41 -2.19
CA ASN A 96 8.29 -13.10 -0.76
C ASN A 96 8.14 -11.57 -0.50
N HIS A 97 8.77 -10.73 -1.31
CA HIS A 97 8.64 -9.27 -1.20
C HIS A 97 7.22 -8.81 -1.57
N MET A 98 6.64 -9.33 -2.66
CA MET A 98 5.26 -9.04 -3.06
C MET A 98 4.22 -9.49 -2.03
N GLU A 99 4.44 -10.62 -1.37
CA GLU A 99 3.54 -11.08 -0.30
C GLU A 99 3.57 -10.16 0.92
N LYS A 100 4.76 -9.64 1.31
CA LYS A 100 4.90 -8.66 2.40
C LYS A 100 4.25 -7.33 2.06
N GLU A 101 4.48 -6.83 0.85
CA GLU A 101 3.86 -5.64 0.30
C GLU A 101 2.33 -5.75 0.34
N THR A 102 1.79 -6.82 -0.22
CA THR A 102 0.35 -7.07 -0.26
C THR A 102 -0.26 -7.16 1.13
N LYS A 103 0.42 -7.82 2.07
CA LYS A 103 -0.04 -7.88 3.47
C LYS A 103 -0.13 -6.50 4.09
N SER A 104 0.88 -5.65 3.88
CA SER A 104 0.91 -4.26 4.36
C SER A 104 -0.27 -3.47 3.83
N LEU A 105 -0.55 -3.54 2.52
CA LEU A 105 -1.69 -2.86 1.91
C LEU A 105 -3.05 -3.40 2.38
N LYS A 106 -3.17 -4.71 2.64
CA LYS A 106 -4.39 -5.27 3.23
C LYS A 106 -4.63 -4.82 4.68
N GLU A 107 -3.57 -4.59 5.44
CA GLU A 107 -3.67 -3.99 6.79
C GLU A 107 -4.05 -2.52 6.71
N SER A 108 -3.49 -1.79 5.74
CA SER A 108 -3.85 -0.42 5.42
C SER A 108 -5.33 -0.30 4.99
N GLU A 109 -5.81 -1.16 4.10
CA GLU A 109 -7.21 -1.20 3.67
C GLU A 109 -8.18 -1.40 4.84
N ARG A 110 -7.86 -2.32 5.76
CA ARG A 110 -8.69 -2.55 6.96
C ARG A 110 -8.75 -1.32 7.87
N GLU A 111 -7.63 -0.62 8.04
CA GLU A 111 -7.59 0.63 8.80
C GLU A 111 -8.39 1.72 8.09
N PHE A 112 -8.17 1.90 6.78
CA PHE A 112 -8.83 2.93 5.98
C PHE A 112 -10.35 2.79 5.95
N LYS A 113 -10.89 1.57 5.93
CA LYS A 113 -12.34 1.31 5.95
C LYS A 113 -13.06 1.91 7.17
N LYS A 114 -12.35 2.24 8.25
CA LYS A 114 -12.92 2.96 9.39
C LYS A 114 -13.36 4.39 9.02
N THR A 115 -12.88 4.95 7.92
CA THR A 115 -13.34 6.26 7.44
C THR A 115 -14.75 6.20 6.83
N ALA A 116 -15.28 5.01 6.52
CA ALA A 116 -16.59 4.85 5.89
C ALA A 116 -17.73 5.49 6.69
N ASP A 117 -17.77 5.27 7.99
CA ASP A 117 -18.78 5.85 8.87
C ASP A 117 -18.44 7.32 9.20
N LEU A 118 -17.14 7.62 9.40
CA LEU A 118 -16.68 8.95 9.81
C LEU A 118 -16.95 10.04 8.77
N LYS A 119 -16.88 9.71 7.48
CA LYS A 119 -17.15 10.68 6.39
C LYS A 119 -18.61 11.13 6.36
N ASP A 120 -19.53 10.27 6.81
CA ASP A 120 -20.96 10.56 6.87
C ASP A 120 -21.35 11.35 8.14
N GLU A 121 -20.45 11.42 9.14
CA GLU A 121 -20.59 12.25 10.35
C GLU A 121 -20.10 13.70 10.17
N LEU A 122 -19.58 14.07 8.97
CA LEU A 122 -19.05 15.42 8.72
C LEU A 122 -20.18 16.43 8.49
N ASP A 123 -20.15 17.56 9.21
CA ASP A 123 -21.18 18.59 9.12
C ASP A 123 -21.05 19.52 7.89
N ASP A 124 -19.82 19.74 7.38
CA ASP A 124 -19.57 20.58 6.21
C ASP A 124 -19.82 19.80 4.91
N PRO A 125 -20.83 20.17 4.08
CA PRO A 125 -21.15 19.45 2.86
C PRO A 125 -20.00 19.38 1.83
N GLU A 126 -19.15 20.44 1.78
CA GLU A 126 -18.00 20.45 0.88
C GLU A 126 -16.91 19.49 1.37
N LEU A 127 -16.67 19.46 2.69
CA LEU A 127 -15.72 18.53 3.31
C LEU A 127 -16.21 17.07 3.15
N THR A 128 -17.51 16.82 3.34
CA THR A 128 -18.14 15.51 3.09
C THR A 128 -17.95 15.05 1.64
N LYS A 129 -18.12 15.96 0.66
CA LYS A 129 -17.87 15.65 -0.74
C LYS A 129 -16.41 15.23 -0.97
N ILE A 130 -15.45 16.00 -0.46
CA ILE A 130 -14.01 15.70 -0.59
C ILE A 130 -13.69 14.36 0.08
N ALA A 131 -14.27 14.08 1.25
CA ALA A 131 -14.06 12.82 1.99
C ALA A 131 -14.62 11.61 1.23
N ASN A 132 -15.77 11.74 0.58
CA ASN A 132 -16.34 10.69 -0.28
C ASN A 132 -15.43 10.41 -1.48
N GLU A 133 -14.97 11.46 -2.18
CA GLU A 133 -14.05 11.31 -3.30
C GLU A 133 -12.72 10.69 -2.88
N LEU A 134 -12.19 11.05 -1.70
CA LEU A 134 -11.00 10.45 -1.10
C LEU A 134 -11.21 8.96 -0.83
N TYR A 135 -12.34 8.61 -0.23
CA TYR A 135 -12.71 7.23 0.09
C TYR A 135 -12.77 6.37 -1.18
N ASP A 136 -13.53 6.81 -2.19
CA ASP A 136 -13.72 6.09 -3.44
C ASP A 136 -12.39 5.89 -4.18
N THR A 137 -11.54 6.93 -4.20
CA THR A 137 -10.22 6.85 -4.84
C THR A 137 -9.31 5.84 -4.15
N MET A 138 -9.29 5.83 -2.82
CA MET A 138 -8.46 4.88 -2.07
C MET A 138 -8.96 3.45 -2.21
N MET A 139 -10.26 3.21 -2.22
CA MET A 139 -10.80 1.88 -2.47
C MET A 139 -10.43 1.37 -3.87
N GLN A 140 -10.52 2.21 -4.90
CA GLN A 140 -10.06 1.87 -6.25
C GLN A 140 -8.55 1.59 -6.30
N ARG A 141 -7.75 2.30 -5.49
CA ARG A 141 -6.29 2.06 -5.37
C ARG A 141 -6.01 0.66 -4.80
N TYR A 142 -6.74 0.23 -3.77
CA TYR A 142 -6.61 -1.13 -3.23
C TYR A 142 -7.01 -2.20 -4.26
N GLU A 143 -8.11 -2.00 -4.99
CA GLU A 143 -8.52 -2.90 -6.08
C GLU A 143 -7.47 -2.97 -7.21
N ALA A 144 -6.87 -1.85 -7.56
CA ALA A 144 -5.80 -1.81 -8.56
C ALA A 144 -4.55 -2.56 -8.10
N HIS A 145 -4.22 -2.50 -6.80
CA HIS A 145 -3.13 -3.30 -6.23
C HIS A 145 -3.45 -4.80 -6.22
N ASP A 146 -4.68 -5.19 -5.91
CA ASP A 146 -5.09 -6.61 -5.96
C ASP A 146 -4.95 -7.17 -7.38
N TRP A 147 -5.29 -6.37 -8.40
CA TRP A 147 -5.04 -6.75 -9.78
C TRP A 147 -3.54 -6.85 -10.09
N LEU A 148 -2.74 -5.87 -9.67
CA LEU A 148 -1.27 -5.89 -9.82
C LEU A 148 -0.67 -7.15 -9.18
N TYR A 149 -1.02 -7.46 -7.94
CA TYR A 149 -0.54 -8.65 -7.24
C TYR A 149 -0.88 -9.94 -7.97
N LYS A 150 -2.10 -10.05 -8.49
CA LYS A 150 -2.55 -11.22 -9.25
C LYS A 150 -1.71 -11.42 -10.51
N GLU A 151 -1.56 -10.37 -11.33
CA GLU A 151 -0.81 -10.49 -12.59
C GLU A 151 0.69 -10.66 -12.36
N TYR A 152 1.25 -9.99 -11.35
CA TYR A 152 2.64 -10.20 -10.95
C TYR A 152 2.90 -11.63 -10.45
N SER A 153 1.98 -12.21 -9.69
CA SER A 153 2.07 -13.61 -9.25
C SER A 153 2.02 -14.59 -10.43
N ASN A 154 1.20 -14.29 -11.46
CA ASN A 154 1.16 -15.05 -12.69
C ASN A 154 2.51 -14.94 -13.45
N ALA A 155 3.08 -13.72 -13.54
CA ALA A 155 4.37 -13.49 -14.18
C ALA A 155 5.47 -14.31 -13.49
N LEU A 156 5.58 -14.24 -12.16
CA LEU A 156 6.55 -15.03 -11.40
C LEU A 156 6.42 -16.55 -11.62
N LYS A 157 5.18 -17.04 -11.74
CA LYS A 157 4.93 -18.44 -12.08
C LYS A 157 5.50 -18.77 -13.46
N TYR A 158 5.28 -17.92 -14.46
CA TYR A 158 5.72 -18.15 -15.83
C TYR A 158 7.23 -17.92 -16.01
N ASP A 159 7.85 -17.01 -15.25
CA ASP A 159 9.30 -16.88 -15.12
C ASP A 159 9.92 -18.21 -14.64
N LYS A 160 9.38 -18.75 -13.57
CA LYS A 160 9.86 -20.01 -13.00
C LYS A 160 9.70 -21.18 -13.98
N GLU A 161 8.56 -21.26 -14.68
CA GLU A 161 8.33 -22.25 -15.75
C GLU A 161 9.39 -22.11 -16.86
N LEU A 162 9.70 -20.88 -17.30
CA LEU A 162 10.71 -20.61 -18.32
C LEU A 162 12.10 -21.09 -17.89
N TYR A 163 12.54 -20.76 -16.66
CA TYR A 163 13.83 -21.21 -16.15
C TYR A 163 13.92 -22.74 -15.98
N VAL A 164 12.80 -23.40 -15.63
CA VAL A 164 12.73 -24.87 -15.63
C VAL A 164 12.87 -25.43 -17.06
N MET A 165 12.25 -24.78 -18.06
CA MET A 165 12.37 -25.18 -19.47
C MET A 165 13.80 -25.09 -19.99
N PHE A 166 14.57 -24.05 -19.64
CA PHE A 166 15.99 -23.93 -20.01
C PHE A 166 16.87 -25.09 -19.51
N LYS A 167 16.44 -25.78 -18.46
CA LYS A 167 17.12 -26.97 -17.92
C LYS A 167 16.79 -28.26 -18.68
N ASN A 168 15.98 -28.19 -19.74
CA ASN A 168 15.67 -29.32 -20.60
C ASN A 168 16.52 -29.30 -21.87
N LYS A 169 17.42 -30.30 -22.04
CA LYS A 169 18.27 -30.43 -23.23
C LYS A 169 17.50 -30.62 -24.53
N ASN A 170 16.28 -31.15 -24.45
CA ASN A 170 15.41 -31.42 -25.58
C ASN A 170 14.31 -30.37 -25.75
N LEU A 171 14.49 -29.16 -25.19
CA LEU A 171 13.52 -28.07 -25.33
C LEU A 171 13.33 -27.72 -26.79
N SER A 172 12.09 -27.76 -27.28
CA SER A 172 11.76 -27.30 -28.63
C SER A 172 11.74 -25.76 -28.67
N LEU A 173 12.13 -25.22 -29.83
CA LEU A 173 12.07 -23.78 -30.05
C LEU A 173 10.62 -23.27 -30.00
N GLU A 174 9.66 -24.06 -30.47
CA GLU A 174 8.24 -23.74 -30.48
C GLU A 174 7.69 -23.60 -29.05
N ASP A 175 8.04 -24.53 -28.14
CA ASP A 175 7.61 -24.47 -26.71
C ASP A 175 8.24 -23.25 -26.01
N LEU A 176 9.52 -22.96 -26.31
CA LEU A 176 10.19 -21.79 -25.76
C LEU A 176 9.53 -20.48 -26.22
N GLU A 177 9.25 -20.37 -27.52
CA GLU A 177 8.59 -19.19 -28.09
C GLU A 177 7.19 -18.99 -27.48
N ALA A 178 6.41 -20.07 -27.35
CA ALA A 178 5.09 -20.03 -26.72
C ALA A 178 5.16 -19.52 -25.27
N GLN A 179 6.14 -20.00 -24.47
CA GLN A 179 6.32 -19.57 -23.08
C GLN A 179 6.75 -18.09 -23.00
N VAL A 180 7.68 -17.65 -23.85
CA VAL A 180 8.14 -16.26 -23.90
C VAL A 180 6.99 -15.32 -24.30
N ASN A 181 6.16 -15.69 -25.26
CA ASN A 181 5.00 -14.90 -25.66
C ASN A 181 3.99 -14.78 -24.52
N LYS A 182 3.67 -15.88 -23.84
CA LYS A 182 2.81 -15.91 -22.66
C LYS A 182 3.34 -15.00 -21.55
N LEU A 183 4.64 -15.04 -21.31
CA LEU A 183 5.30 -14.21 -20.31
C LEU A 183 5.22 -12.72 -20.66
N ASN A 184 5.50 -12.37 -21.92
CA ASN A 184 5.42 -10.99 -22.41
C ASN A 184 4.01 -10.41 -22.27
N ASP A 185 2.98 -11.18 -22.62
CA ASP A 185 1.57 -10.77 -22.46
C ASP A 185 1.22 -10.54 -21.00
N THR A 186 1.74 -11.38 -20.10
CA THR A 186 1.51 -11.24 -18.65
C THR A 186 2.22 -10.01 -18.10
N TYR A 187 3.48 -9.76 -18.48
CA TYR A 187 4.19 -8.55 -18.05
C TYR A 187 3.55 -7.26 -18.58
N LYS A 188 2.93 -7.30 -19.75
CA LYS A 188 2.12 -6.18 -20.22
C LYS A 188 0.94 -5.89 -19.26
N GLN A 189 0.27 -6.92 -18.76
CA GLN A 189 -0.81 -6.76 -17.78
C GLN A 189 -0.28 -6.23 -16.43
N VAL A 190 0.89 -6.71 -15.99
CA VAL A 190 1.59 -6.18 -14.80
C VAL A 190 1.88 -4.68 -14.97
N TYR A 191 2.41 -4.28 -16.12
CA TYR A 191 2.69 -2.88 -16.42
C TYR A 191 1.41 -2.01 -16.39
N ASP A 192 0.32 -2.47 -17.00
CA ASP A 192 -0.95 -1.74 -17.04
C ASP A 192 -1.56 -1.63 -15.64
N ALA A 193 -1.51 -2.70 -14.84
CA ALA A 193 -1.97 -2.69 -13.45
C ALA A 193 -1.14 -1.75 -12.57
N ASN A 194 0.19 -1.77 -12.68
CA ASN A 194 1.10 -0.88 -11.96
C ASN A 194 0.83 0.60 -12.33
N LYS A 195 0.68 0.90 -13.62
CA LYS A 195 0.35 2.25 -14.08
C LYS A 195 -0.96 2.75 -13.50
N LYS A 196 -1.99 1.89 -13.43
CA LYS A 196 -3.28 2.23 -12.80
C LYS A 196 -3.13 2.48 -11.31
N PHE A 197 -2.40 1.61 -10.60
CA PHE A 197 -2.14 1.76 -9.17
C PHE A 197 -1.40 3.07 -8.86
N ASN A 198 -0.35 3.39 -9.60
CA ASN A 198 0.42 4.62 -9.41
C ASN A 198 -0.43 5.87 -9.65
N LYS A 199 -1.24 5.90 -10.73
CA LYS A 199 -2.15 7.01 -11.01
C LYS A 199 -3.17 7.21 -9.87
N LEU A 200 -3.71 6.13 -9.31
CA LEU A 200 -4.66 6.23 -8.19
C LEU A 200 -3.96 6.63 -6.89
N THR A 201 -2.70 6.29 -6.71
CA THR A 201 -1.88 6.75 -5.58
C THR A 201 -1.65 8.27 -5.64
N GLU A 202 -1.30 8.81 -6.80
CA GLU A 202 -1.18 10.27 -7.01
C GLU A 202 -2.51 10.98 -6.71
N LEU A 203 -3.60 10.48 -7.30
CA LEU A 203 -4.93 11.06 -7.10
C LEU A 203 -5.39 11.01 -5.63
N TYR A 204 -5.11 9.90 -4.93
CA TYR A 204 -5.39 9.78 -3.50
C TYR A 204 -4.62 10.83 -2.69
N ASN A 205 -3.33 11.01 -2.95
CA ASN A 205 -2.51 11.98 -2.26
C ASN A 205 -3.02 13.41 -2.46
N ASP A 206 -3.43 13.77 -3.67
CA ASP A 206 -4.02 15.07 -3.98
C ASP A 206 -5.34 15.30 -3.21
N LYS A 207 -6.20 14.28 -3.15
CA LYS A 207 -7.45 14.36 -2.41
C LYS A 207 -7.23 14.39 -0.89
N LYS A 208 -6.27 13.63 -0.37
CA LYS A 208 -5.86 13.68 1.05
C LYS A 208 -5.39 15.09 1.43
N LEU A 209 -4.56 15.69 0.59
CA LEU A 209 -4.08 17.05 0.81
C LEU A 209 -5.23 18.07 0.75
N SER A 210 -6.16 17.91 -0.18
CA SER A 210 -7.35 18.78 -0.30
C SER A 210 -8.24 18.65 0.93
N PHE A 211 -8.47 17.44 1.43
CA PHE A 211 -9.20 17.19 2.67
C PHE A 211 -8.52 17.89 3.86
N TYR A 212 -7.20 17.75 4.03
CA TYR A 212 -6.47 18.38 5.14
C TYR A 212 -6.54 19.91 5.07
N LYS A 213 -6.36 20.49 3.89
CA LYS A 213 -6.49 21.95 3.71
C LYS A 213 -7.88 22.47 4.05
N LYS A 214 -8.93 21.81 3.55
CA LYS A 214 -10.31 22.20 3.81
C LYS A 214 -10.68 22.05 5.29
N ALA A 215 -10.19 20.99 5.93
CA ALA A 215 -10.40 20.72 7.36
C ALA A 215 -9.54 21.60 8.32
N GLY A 216 -8.64 22.45 7.79
CA GLY A 216 -7.73 23.24 8.60
C GLY A 216 -6.64 22.44 9.32
N LEU A 217 -6.35 21.21 8.87
CA LEU A 217 -5.36 20.33 9.45
C LEU A 217 -3.96 20.60 8.87
N LYS A 218 -2.92 20.41 9.70
CA LYS A 218 -1.54 20.48 9.21
C LYS A 218 -1.17 19.12 8.62
N SER A 219 -0.67 19.12 7.39
CA SER A 219 -0.01 17.95 6.81
C SER A 219 1.33 17.77 7.51
N ASN A 220 1.54 16.65 8.18
CA ASN A 220 2.89 16.21 8.54
C ASN A 220 3.59 15.80 7.24
N LYS A 221 4.62 16.56 6.85
CA LYS A 221 5.47 16.24 5.69
C LYS A 221 6.38 15.06 6.01
#